data_202e9a2aa57ded26b34b412119667f0f
#
_entry.id   202e9a2aa57ded26b34b412119667f0f
#
_cell.length_a   1.000
_cell.length_b   1.000
_cell.length_c   1.000
_cell.angle_alpha   90.00
_cell.angle_beta   90.00
_cell.angle_gamma   90.00
#
_symmetry.space_group_name_H-M   'P 1'
#
loop_
_entity.id
_entity.type
_entity.pdbx_description
1 polymer ?
#
loop_
_entity_poly.entity_id
_entity_poly.type
_entity_poly.pdbx_seq_one_letter_code
_entity_poly.pdbx_strand_id
1 'polypeptide(L)' 'MQETIRSVSGQTIGTITTLSNGDKEVKDFYGRILGYYRKSQDATIDFYGRILYRGDMASALLIIIKP' A
#
# COMPACT_ATOMS: atom_id res chain seq x y z
N MET A 1 -1.76 3.45 -12.58
CA MET A 1 -2.08 2.02 -12.72
C MET A 1 -2.52 1.46 -11.38
N GLN A 2 -3.59 0.70 -11.35
CA GLN A 2 -4.14 0.14 -10.11
C GLN A 2 -4.05 -1.36 -10.12
N GLU A 3 -3.61 -1.91 -9.00
CA GLU A 3 -3.50 -3.36 -8.81
C GLU A 3 -4.40 -3.78 -7.67
N THR A 4 -5.26 -4.78 -7.89
CA THR A 4 -6.11 -5.34 -6.85
C THR A 4 -5.37 -6.49 -6.18
N ILE A 5 -5.26 -6.43 -4.85
CA ILE A 5 -4.59 -7.45 -4.06
C ILE A 5 -5.64 -8.38 -3.47
N ARG A 6 -5.46 -9.68 -3.67
CA ARG A 6 -6.40 -10.70 -3.20
C ARG A 6 -5.71 -11.68 -2.29
N SER A 7 -6.48 -12.26 -1.37
CA SER A 7 -6.00 -13.34 -0.53
C SER A 7 -5.95 -14.65 -1.32
N VAL A 8 -5.39 -15.69 -0.71
CA VAL A 8 -5.35 -17.01 -1.34
C VAL A 8 -6.75 -17.57 -1.59
N SER A 9 -7.73 -17.14 -0.80
CA SER A 9 -9.14 -17.55 -0.98
C SER A 9 -9.85 -16.74 -2.06
N GLY A 10 -9.18 -15.76 -2.68
CA GLY A 10 -9.75 -14.94 -3.74
C GLY A 10 -10.46 -13.69 -3.27
N GLN A 11 -10.47 -13.42 -1.97
CA GLN A 11 -11.13 -12.22 -1.45
C GLN A 11 -10.22 -10.99 -1.65
N THR A 12 -10.84 -9.87 -2.03
CA THR A 12 -10.11 -8.62 -2.19
C THR A 12 -9.68 -8.11 -0.81
N ILE A 13 -8.37 -7.90 -0.65
CA ILE A 13 -7.81 -7.34 0.58
C ILE A 13 -7.72 -5.83 0.46
N GLY A 14 -7.36 -5.33 -0.71
CA GLY A 14 -7.22 -3.91 -0.96
C GLY A 14 -6.65 -3.64 -2.33
N THR A 15 -6.24 -2.41 -2.56
CA THR A 15 -5.70 -2.00 -3.85
C THR A 15 -4.43 -1.18 -3.65
N ILE A 16 -3.55 -1.26 -4.65
CA ILE A 16 -2.35 -0.44 -4.73
C ILE A 16 -2.42 0.33 -6.05
N THR A 17 -2.43 1.65 -5.96
CA THR A 17 -2.48 2.52 -7.14
C THR A 17 -1.12 3.16 -7.33
N THR A 18 -0.51 2.96 -8.48
CA THR A 18 0.75 3.60 -8.84
C THR A 18 0.44 4.94 -9.51
N LEU A 19 0.98 6.00 -8.94
CA LEU A 19 0.78 7.36 -9.44
C LEU A 19 1.80 7.68 -10.52
N SER A 20 1.56 8.78 -11.25
CA SER A 20 2.40 9.14 -12.39
C SER A 20 3.86 9.43 -12.00
N ASN A 21 4.11 9.85 -10.77
CA ASN A 21 5.46 10.14 -10.30
C ASN A 21 6.18 8.92 -9.74
N GLY A 22 5.52 7.74 -9.77
CA GLY A 22 6.11 6.51 -9.27
C GLY A 22 5.79 6.20 -7.82
N ASP A 23 5.13 7.11 -7.11
CA ASP A 23 4.62 6.82 -5.77
C ASP A 23 3.46 5.83 -5.86
N LYS A 24 3.21 5.13 -4.76
CA LYS A 24 2.08 4.19 -4.69
C LYS A 24 1.20 4.55 -3.51
N GLU A 25 -0.11 4.37 -3.71
CA GLU A 25 -1.09 4.60 -2.67
C GLU A 25 -1.77 3.28 -2.35
N VAL A 26 -1.81 2.92 -1.07
CA VAL A 26 -2.35 1.64 -0.62
C VAL A 26 -3.67 1.89 0.10
N LYS A 27 -4.72 1.23 -0.37
CA LYS A 27 -6.05 1.31 0.24
C LYS A 27 -6.50 -0.07 0.67
N ASP A 28 -7.27 -0.10 1.75
CA ASP A 28 -7.83 -1.35 2.22
C ASP A 28 -9.08 -1.71 1.42
N PHE A 29 -9.72 -2.81 1.81
CA PHE A 29 -10.94 -3.32 1.20
C PHE A 29 -12.07 -2.28 1.21
N TYR A 30 -12.09 -1.40 2.22
CA TYR A 30 -13.12 -0.37 2.36
C TYR A 30 -12.78 0.93 1.64
N GLY A 31 -11.63 0.98 0.97
CA GLY A 31 -11.19 2.18 0.27
C GLY A 31 -10.47 3.19 1.15
N ARG A 32 -10.15 2.83 2.40
CA ARG A 32 -9.41 3.72 3.29
C ARG A 32 -7.92 3.64 3.02
N ILE A 33 -7.25 4.79 3.03
CA ILE A 33 -5.82 4.83 2.77
C ILE A 33 -5.07 4.29 3.98
N LEU A 34 -4.23 3.28 3.73
CA LEU A 34 -3.40 2.67 4.77
C LEU A 34 -2.02 3.30 4.83
N GLY A 35 -1.52 3.75 3.70
CA GLY A 35 -0.21 4.35 3.60
C GLY A 35 0.23 4.51 2.17
N TYR A 36 1.53 4.77 1.99
CA TYR A 36 2.10 5.09 0.69
C TYR A 36 3.49 4.51 0.55
N TYR A 37 3.89 4.26 -0.70
CA TYR A 37 5.29 4.14 -1.04
C TYR A 37 5.72 5.44 -1.69
N ARG A 38 6.76 6.08 -1.15
CA ARG A 38 7.32 7.32 -1.69
C ARG A 38 8.59 7.02 -2.46
N LYS A 39 8.52 7.10 -3.78
CA LYS A 39 9.66 6.77 -4.63
C LYS A 39 10.85 7.70 -4.36
N SER A 40 10.60 8.98 -4.12
CA SER A 40 11.67 9.94 -3.88
C SER A 40 12.48 9.62 -2.63
N GLN A 41 11.88 8.97 -1.65
CA GLN A 41 12.54 8.58 -0.40
C GLN A 41 12.90 7.09 -0.39
N ASP A 42 12.43 6.33 -1.39
CA ASP A 42 12.53 4.89 -1.45
C ASP A 42 12.10 4.27 -0.12
N ALA A 43 10.93 4.69 0.35
CA ALA A 43 10.42 4.28 1.66
C ALA A 43 8.91 4.09 1.62
N THR A 44 8.44 3.11 2.39
CA THR A 44 7.02 2.85 2.58
C THR A 44 6.62 3.44 3.92
N ILE A 45 5.62 4.31 3.89
CA ILE A 45 5.18 5.06 5.07
C ILE A 45 3.73 4.72 5.40
N ASP A 46 3.35 4.96 6.65
CA ASP A 46 1.97 4.76 7.07
C ASP A 46 1.13 6.00 6.73
N PHE A 47 -0.14 5.94 7.09
CA PHE A 47 -1.08 7.03 6.86
C PHE A 47 -0.64 8.33 7.54
N TYR A 48 0.11 8.23 8.62
CA TYR A 48 0.57 9.40 9.39
C TYR A 48 1.92 9.93 8.89
N GLY A 49 2.49 9.30 7.87
CA GLY A 49 3.76 9.73 7.29
C GLY A 49 5.00 9.13 7.95
N ARG A 50 4.83 8.17 8.86
CA ARG A 50 5.97 7.54 9.52
C ARG A 50 6.54 6.44 8.63
N ILE A 51 7.87 6.39 8.53
CA ILE A 51 8.54 5.38 7.72
C ILE A 51 8.43 4.02 8.42
N LEU A 52 7.81 3.06 7.75
CA LEU A 52 7.67 1.70 8.26
C LEU A 52 8.72 0.77 7.67
N TYR A 53 9.06 0.97 6.39
CA TYR A 53 10.00 0.13 5.67
C TYR A 53 10.83 0.97 4.72
N ARG A 54 12.06 0.55 4.48
CA ARG A 54 12.85 1.06 3.37
C ARG A 54 12.53 0.24 2.12
N GLY A 55 12.44 0.92 0.98
CA GLY A 55 12.10 0.26 -0.27
C GLY A 55 10.61 0.13 -0.48
N ASP A 56 10.24 -0.51 -1.57
CA ASP A 56 8.84 -0.68 -1.98
C ASP A 56 8.24 -1.90 -1.28
N MET A 57 7.62 -1.65 -0.14
CA MET A 57 6.93 -2.67 0.65
C MET A 57 5.44 -2.36 0.74
N ALA A 58 4.88 -1.78 -0.33
CA ALA A 58 3.49 -1.35 -0.33
C ALA A 58 2.52 -2.49 0.01
N SER A 59 2.75 -3.69 -0.52
CA SER A 59 1.87 -4.82 -0.25
C SER A 59 1.89 -5.24 1.22
N ALA A 60 2.98 -4.96 1.94
CA ALA A 60 3.09 -5.32 3.35
C ALA A 60 2.10 -4.54 4.21
N LEU A 61 1.70 -3.34 3.77
CA LEU A 61 0.71 -2.55 4.51
C LEU A 61 -0.61 -3.28 4.63
N LEU A 62 -0.99 -4.02 3.60
CA LEU A 62 -2.24 -4.78 3.61
C LEU A 62 -2.16 -5.98 4.55
N ILE A 63 -0.97 -6.54 4.71
CA ILE A 63 -0.77 -7.71 5.56
C ILE A 63 -0.70 -7.32 7.04
N ILE A 64 0.03 -6.25 7.35
CA ILE A 64 0.26 -5.82 8.73
C ILE A 64 -1.02 -5.31 9.39
N ILE A 65 -1.83 -4.57 8.64
CA ILE A 65 -3.03 -3.91 9.17
C ILE A 65 -4.22 -4.86 9.23
N LYS A 66 -4.07 -6.01 8.63
CA LYS A 66 -5.11 -7.02 8.64
C LYS A 66 -5.40 -7.46 10.08
N PRO A 67 -6.64 -7.34 10.53
CA PRO A 67 -7.03 -7.77 11.87
C PRO A 67 -6.93 -9.27 12.06
#